data_c641ba1e6e8632db37b93a3c362d7cfb
#
_entry.id   c641ba1e6e8632db37b93a3c362d7cfb
#
_cell.length_a   1.000
_cell.length_b   1.000
_cell.length_c   1.000
_cell.angle_alpha   90.00
_cell.angle_beta   90.00
_cell.angle_gamma   90.00
#
_symmetry.space_group_name_H-M   'P 1'
#
loop_
_entity.id
_entity.type
_entity.pdbx_description
1 polymer ?
#
loop_
_entity_poly.entity_id
_entity_poly.type
_entity_poly.pdbx_seq_one_letter_code
_entity_poly.pdbx_strand_id
1 'polypeptide(L)'
;MKRFIGFTLILALLTSCSTMSISGGSKEKKIEVKKNLLNGLPGDDNEIIVVKIDDTRQARPQTGIEDADVVYIEQVEGGETRIAALYSSKYPEVVGPVRSARISDMEIFAQYGKFGFAYSGAQHKLLPVITAANLFNMSAEKFGYWEPYFRDNTRYAPVNLYLHPNILLEKAHAKDIYFEKATKSGWVFGPTAKNGRKVLGVDFSWPAVKYGADWDKVSKKWLIRQNGDPKMAKSGSQLAADTLVVQLVSITDSEYGDKFGGITPHVATIGTGKALIFRSGRVFEAIWSRPTALDTTTWRTAEGVDIPFAAGQTWIALVNKEREPKVIEPETPSDAASTATK
;
A
#
# COMPACT_ATOMS: atom_id res chain seq x y z
N MET A 1 49.63 58.91 66.01
CA MET A 1 50.21 58.23 67.20
C MET A 1 49.26 57.18 67.65
N LYS A 2 49.78 56.04 67.99
CA LYS A 2 49.20 54.81 68.58
C LYS A 2 48.71 53.75 67.52
N ARG A 3 49.55 52.73 67.39
CA ARG A 3 49.40 51.39 66.83
C ARG A 3 48.52 50.58 67.79
N PHE A 4 47.62 49.76 67.25
CA PHE A 4 47.18 48.58 67.98
C PHE A 4 47.15 47.39 66.99
N ILE A 5 47.82 46.36 67.40
CA ILE A 5 47.97 45.04 66.76
C ILE A 5 46.78 44.20 67.22
N GLY A 6 46.03 43.67 66.29
CA GLY A 6 44.93 42.72 66.59
C GLY A 6 45.19 41.36 65.98
N PHE A 7 45.29 40.39 66.80
CA PHE A 7 45.56 38.97 66.62
C PHE A 7 44.46 38.32 65.78
N THR A 8 44.83 37.67 64.68
CA THR A 8 43.89 36.89 63.85
C THR A 8 43.83 35.45 64.33
N LEU A 9 42.67 35.02 64.87
CA LEU A 9 42.40 33.64 65.24
C LEU A 9 41.81 32.92 64.03
N ILE A 10 42.53 31.95 63.50
CA ILE A 10 42.07 31.08 62.40
C ILE A 10 41.28 29.94 62.99
N LEU A 11 39.95 29.92 62.78
CA LEU A 11 39.05 28.85 63.13
C LEU A 11 38.82 27.95 61.87
N ALA A 12 39.44 26.79 61.87
CA ALA A 12 39.23 25.81 60.81
C ALA A 12 37.91 25.08 60.99
N LEU A 13 36.93 25.41 60.18
CA LEU A 13 35.66 24.67 60.04
C LEU A 13 35.83 23.55 59.01
N LEU A 14 35.89 22.30 59.47
CA LEU A 14 35.78 21.13 58.64
C LEU A 14 34.33 20.99 58.17
N THR A 15 34.00 21.37 56.93
CA THR A 15 32.76 21.09 56.29
C THR A 15 32.82 19.71 55.62
N SER A 16 32.19 18.73 56.24
CA SER A 16 31.91 17.43 55.67
C SER A 16 30.88 17.59 54.51
N CYS A 17 31.35 17.51 53.27
CA CYS A 17 30.46 17.41 52.10
C CYS A 17 29.93 15.95 52.02
N SER A 18 28.77 15.70 52.54
CA SER A 18 27.97 14.53 52.20
C SER A 18 27.38 14.76 50.79
N THR A 19 27.92 14.15 49.76
CA THR A 19 27.36 14.07 48.42
C THR A 19 26.07 13.24 48.47
N MET A 20 24.93 13.90 48.59
CA MET A 20 23.63 13.29 48.36
C MET A 20 23.47 13.02 46.86
N SER A 21 23.72 11.78 46.42
CA SER A 21 23.43 11.33 45.07
C SER A 21 21.89 11.26 44.92
N ILE A 22 21.30 12.31 44.37
CA ILE A 22 19.90 12.26 43.94
C ILE A 22 19.89 11.51 42.61
N SER A 23 19.71 10.18 42.63
CA SER A 23 19.38 9.39 41.47
C SER A 23 17.90 9.56 41.13
N GLY A 24 17.55 10.76 40.67
CA GLY A 24 16.29 11.06 40.03
C GLY A 24 16.32 10.59 38.58
N GLY A 25 16.21 9.29 38.34
CA GLY A 25 15.94 8.78 37.00
C GLY A 25 14.56 9.21 36.57
N SER A 26 14.42 10.39 35.97
CA SER A 26 13.25 10.74 35.19
C SER A 26 13.22 9.78 34.01
N LYS A 27 12.40 8.73 34.09
CA LYS A 27 12.00 7.96 32.91
C LYS A 27 11.31 8.96 31.99
N GLU A 28 12.04 9.46 30.98
CA GLU A 28 11.42 10.17 29.87
C GLU A 28 10.31 9.26 29.34
N LYS A 29 9.08 9.68 29.51
CA LYS A 29 7.93 9.03 28.92
C LYS A 29 8.11 9.16 27.41
N LYS A 30 8.57 8.09 26.76
CA LYS A 30 8.68 8.00 25.30
C LYS A 30 7.27 8.28 24.77
N ILE A 31 7.07 9.45 24.17
CA ILE A 31 5.79 9.81 23.53
C ILE A 31 5.64 8.81 22.38
N GLU A 32 4.70 7.87 22.51
CA GLU A 32 4.40 6.91 21.46
C GLU A 32 3.67 7.66 20.34
N VAL A 33 4.36 7.87 19.24
CA VAL A 33 3.79 8.54 18.06
C VAL A 33 2.79 7.60 17.41
N LYS A 34 1.53 8.02 17.33
CA LYS A 34 0.47 7.29 16.63
C LYS A 34 0.89 7.06 15.18
N LYS A 35 0.66 5.85 14.68
CA LYS A 35 0.99 5.46 13.30
C LYS A 35 -0.27 5.01 12.58
N ASN A 36 -0.39 5.40 11.31
CA ASN A 36 -1.45 4.91 10.45
C ASN A 36 -1.32 3.38 10.28
N LEU A 37 -2.42 2.66 10.39
CA LEU A 37 -2.45 1.20 10.36
C LEU A 37 -2.17 0.60 8.98
N LEU A 38 -2.45 1.32 7.89
CA LEU A 38 -2.26 0.81 6.53
C LEU A 38 -0.85 1.03 6.01
N ASN A 39 -0.15 2.12 6.42
CA ASN A 39 1.19 2.44 5.93
C ASN A 39 2.28 2.49 7.00
N GLY A 40 1.95 2.44 8.31
CA GLY A 40 2.92 2.44 9.40
C GLY A 40 3.67 3.76 9.62
N LEU A 41 3.37 4.80 8.87
CA LEU A 41 3.95 6.14 9.03
C LEU A 41 3.27 6.90 10.17
N PRO A 42 3.94 7.89 10.80
CA PRO A 42 3.32 8.76 11.77
C PRO A 42 2.07 9.45 11.19
N GLY A 43 0.95 9.39 11.89
CA GLY A 43 -0.31 10.00 11.48
C GLY A 43 -1.53 9.24 11.98
N ASP A 44 -2.70 9.78 11.65
CA ASP A 44 -4.00 9.21 12.01
C ASP A 44 -4.52 8.25 10.93
N ASP A 45 -5.43 7.36 11.34
CA ASP A 45 -6.29 6.63 10.43
C ASP A 45 -7.53 7.49 10.17
N ASN A 46 -7.73 7.87 8.90
CA ASN A 46 -8.93 8.52 8.43
C ASN A 46 -9.88 7.50 7.80
N GLU A 47 -11.03 7.94 7.33
CA GLU A 47 -12.01 7.12 6.62
C GLU A 47 -11.39 6.49 5.37
N ILE A 48 -11.65 5.21 5.14
CA ILE A 48 -11.06 4.50 3.99
C ILE A 48 -11.85 4.80 2.73
N ILE A 49 -11.15 5.31 1.71
CA ILE A 49 -11.64 5.39 0.33
C ILE A 49 -10.85 4.40 -0.52
N VAL A 50 -11.56 3.54 -1.25
CA VAL A 50 -10.99 2.69 -2.29
C VAL A 50 -11.40 3.24 -3.66
N VAL A 51 -10.43 3.56 -4.51
CA VAL A 51 -10.68 4.08 -5.86
C VAL A 51 -10.24 3.06 -6.90
N LYS A 52 -11.17 2.67 -7.79
CA LYS A 52 -10.87 1.80 -8.91
C LYS A 52 -10.29 2.61 -10.06
N ILE A 53 -9.08 2.26 -10.53
CA ILE A 53 -8.29 3.03 -11.49
C ILE A 53 -8.01 2.18 -12.72
N ASP A 54 -8.11 2.78 -13.90
CA ASP A 54 -7.76 2.15 -15.17
C ASP A 54 -6.24 1.95 -15.28
N ASP A 55 -5.82 0.77 -15.74
CA ASP A 55 -4.40 0.42 -15.90
C ASP A 55 -3.99 0.18 -17.36
N THR A 56 -4.89 0.38 -18.29
CA THR A 56 -4.60 0.26 -19.72
C THR A 56 -3.55 1.28 -20.17
N ARG A 57 -2.93 1.03 -21.33
CA ARG A 57 -1.91 1.94 -21.89
C ARG A 57 -2.44 3.35 -22.08
N GLN A 58 -3.70 3.50 -22.53
CA GLN A 58 -4.32 4.80 -22.77
C GLN A 58 -4.61 5.59 -21.47
N ALA A 59 -4.71 4.91 -20.33
CA ALA A 59 -4.94 5.52 -19.03
C ALA A 59 -3.68 6.16 -18.41
N ARG A 60 -2.51 5.86 -18.95
CA ARG A 60 -1.23 6.32 -18.40
C ARG A 60 -0.86 7.72 -18.91
N PRO A 61 -0.12 8.51 -18.11
CA PRO A 61 0.14 8.30 -16.69
C PRO A 61 -1.11 8.50 -15.85
N GLN A 62 -1.23 7.72 -14.76
CA GLN A 62 -2.29 7.87 -13.77
C GLN A 62 -1.98 9.00 -12.79
N THR A 63 -3.01 9.47 -12.08
CA THR A 63 -2.93 10.56 -11.11
C THR A 63 -3.28 10.04 -9.72
N GLY A 64 -2.52 10.42 -8.70
CA GLY A 64 -2.84 10.22 -7.29
C GLY A 64 -2.49 8.85 -6.72
N ILE A 65 -1.96 7.90 -7.50
CA ILE A 65 -1.55 6.57 -7.00
C ILE A 65 -0.38 6.69 -6.02
N GLU A 66 0.50 7.63 -6.24
CA GLU A 66 1.67 7.90 -5.39
C GLU A 66 1.32 8.28 -3.94
N ASP A 67 0.08 8.70 -3.70
CA ASP A 67 -0.43 9.08 -2.38
C ASP A 67 -1.22 7.97 -1.68
N ALA A 68 -1.44 6.83 -2.33
CA ALA A 68 -2.17 5.73 -1.73
C ALA A 68 -1.37 5.05 -0.62
N ASP A 69 -2.06 4.54 0.39
CA ASP A 69 -1.46 3.72 1.45
C ASP A 69 -1.21 2.29 0.96
N VAL A 70 -2.21 1.74 0.24
CA VAL A 70 -2.15 0.40 -0.34
C VAL A 70 -2.63 0.43 -1.78
N VAL A 71 -1.89 -0.25 -2.67
CA VAL A 71 -2.21 -0.36 -4.09
C VAL A 71 -2.37 -1.83 -4.45
N TYR A 72 -3.55 -2.23 -4.90
CA TYR A 72 -3.79 -3.57 -5.46
C TYR A 72 -3.72 -3.54 -6.97
N ILE A 73 -3.15 -4.61 -7.54
CA ILE A 73 -3.22 -4.90 -8.97
C ILE A 73 -3.93 -6.24 -9.13
N GLU A 74 -5.03 -6.25 -9.89
CA GLU A 74 -5.81 -7.45 -10.15
C GLU A 74 -6.03 -7.67 -11.64
N GLN A 75 -6.25 -8.93 -12.04
CA GLN A 75 -6.64 -9.30 -13.40
C GLN A 75 -8.11 -8.91 -13.67
N VAL A 76 -8.34 -8.42 -14.87
CA VAL A 76 -9.69 -8.17 -15.41
C VAL A 76 -9.85 -8.86 -16.76
N GLU A 77 -10.91 -8.54 -17.51
CA GLU A 77 -11.21 -9.11 -18.83
C GLU A 77 -10.00 -9.02 -19.79
N GLY A 78 -9.90 -9.98 -20.70
CA GLY A 78 -8.82 -10.02 -21.71
C GLY A 78 -7.43 -10.25 -21.14
N GLY A 79 -7.30 -10.59 -19.85
CA GLY A 79 -6.01 -10.73 -19.18
C GLY A 79 -5.32 -9.40 -18.89
N GLU A 80 -6.02 -8.29 -19.05
CA GLU A 80 -5.59 -6.95 -18.65
C GLU A 80 -5.62 -6.80 -17.12
N THR A 81 -5.12 -5.67 -16.62
CA THR A 81 -5.11 -5.35 -15.20
C THR A 81 -5.91 -4.09 -14.87
N ARG A 82 -6.34 -3.98 -13.62
CA ARG A 82 -6.80 -2.75 -12.98
C ARG A 82 -6.12 -2.55 -11.67
N ILE A 83 -6.02 -1.28 -11.30
CA ILE A 83 -5.51 -0.85 -10.01
C ILE A 83 -6.71 -0.51 -9.12
N ALA A 84 -6.58 -0.86 -7.83
CA ALA A 84 -7.40 -0.27 -6.79
C ALA A 84 -6.49 0.36 -5.74
N ALA A 85 -6.65 1.66 -5.53
CA ALA A 85 -5.85 2.44 -4.60
C ALA A 85 -6.66 2.76 -3.34
N LEU A 86 -6.11 2.45 -2.16
CA LEU A 86 -6.69 2.71 -0.85
C LEU A 86 -6.04 3.92 -0.22
N TYR A 87 -6.86 4.81 0.31
CA TYR A 87 -6.46 6.03 0.99
C TYR A 87 -7.06 6.07 2.38
N SER A 88 -6.25 6.31 3.39
CA SER A 88 -6.64 6.47 4.79
C SER A 88 -5.76 7.51 5.51
N SER A 89 -4.45 7.55 5.22
CA SER A 89 -3.53 8.50 5.87
C SER A 89 -3.72 9.93 5.33
N LYS A 90 -3.93 10.05 4.04
CA LYS A 90 -4.18 11.30 3.32
C LYS A 90 -4.99 11.04 2.05
N TYR A 91 -5.59 12.09 1.52
CA TYR A 91 -6.31 12.05 0.25
C TYR A 91 -5.64 12.99 -0.75
N PRO A 92 -5.28 12.53 -1.96
CA PRO A 92 -4.78 13.41 -3.00
C PRO A 92 -5.88 14.36 -3.48
N GLU A 93 -5.48 15.45 -4.13
CA GLU A 93 -6.43 16.40 -4.74
C GLU A 93 -7.26 15.72 -5.83
N VAL A 94 -6.62 14.90 -6.67
CA VAL A 94 -7.24 14.22 -7.81
C VAL A 94 -6.75 12.78 -7.91
N VAL A 95 -7.66 11.85 -8.23
CA VAL A 95 -7.36 10.45 -8.51
C VAL A 95 -7.97 10.02 -9.84
N GLY A 96 -7.22 9.27 -10.64
CA GLY A 96 -7.75 8.66 -11.85
C GLY A 96 -6.73 8.23 -12.89
N PRO A 97 -7.21 7.79 -14.07
CA PRO A 97 -8.62 7.71 -14.50
C PRO A 97 -9.40 6.64 -13.74
N VAL A 98 -10.58 7.04 -13.24
CA VAL A 98 -11.47 6.13 -12.49
C VAL A 98 -12.14 5.14 -13.44
N ARG A 99 -12.24 3.86 -13.03
CA ARG A 99 -12.74 2.79 -13.87
C ARG A 99 -13.80 1.93 -13.16
N SER A 100 -14.40 1.00 -13.91
CA SER A 100 -15.52 0.18 -13.43
C SER A 100 -15.08 -0.86 -12.41
N ALA A 101 -15.97 -1.12 -11.44
CA ALA A 101 -15.85 -2.20 -10.47
C ALA A 101 -15.89 -3.58 -11.13
N ARG A 102 -15.32 -4.56 -10.46
CA ARG A 102 -15.30 -5.98 -10.82
C ARG A 102 -15.74 -6.85 -9.66
N ILE A 103 -16.15 -8.09 -9.94
CA ILE A 103 -16.65 -9.01 -8.90
C ILE A 103 -15.63 -9.22 -7.78
N SER A 104 -14.36 -9.32 -8.11
CA SER A 104 -13.27 -9.55 -7.16
C SER A 104 -13.11 -8.42 -6.13
N ASP A 105 -13.49 -7.18 -6.48
CA ASP A 105 -13.41 -6.04 -5.57
C ASP A 105 -14.15 -6.29 -4.25
N MET A 106 -15.30 -6.97 -4.32
CA MET A 106 -16.14 -7.25 -3.15
C MET A 106 -15.40 -8.13 -2.16
N GLU A 107 -14.70 -9.15 -2.65
CA GLU A 107 -13.94 -10.04 -1.80
C GLU A 107 -12.63 -9.38 -1.34
N ILE A 108 -11.85 -8.78 -2.24
CA ILE A 108 -10.54 -8.19 -1.94
C ILE A 108 -10.65 -7.17 -0.80
N PHE A 109 -11.66 -6.27 -0.85
CA PHE A 109 -11.73 -5.13 0.05
C PHE A 109 -12.60 -5.33 1.28
N ALA A 110 -13.38 -6.41 1.40
CA ALA A 110 -14.21 -6.69 2.58
C ALA A 110 -13.41 -6.69 3.90
N GLN A 111 -12.11 -6.97 3.85
CA GLN A 111 -11.21 -6.96 5.01
C GLN A 111 -10.98 -5.56 5.61
N TYR A 112 -11.33 -4.49 4.92
CA TYR A 112 -11.09 -3.11 5.36
C TYR A 112 -12.31 -2.45 6.04
N GLY A 113 -13.33 -3.25 6.38
CA GLY A 113 -14.56 -2.74 6.98
C GLY A 113 -15.50 -2.10 5.95
N LYS A 114 -16.39 -1.21 6.40
CA LYS A 114 -17.37 -0.54 5.53
C LYS A 114 -16.80 0.77 4.95
N PHE A 115 -15.97 0.64 3.94
CA PHE A 115 -15.27 1.72 3.24
C PHE A 115 -16.13 2.42 2.17
N GLY A 116 -15.69 3.59 1.72
CA GLY A 116 -16.24 4.25 0.53
C GLY A 116 -15.62 3.69 -0.75
N PHE A 117 -16.43 3.07 -1.62
CA PHE A 117 -15.95 2.51 -2.88
C PHE A 117 -16.26 3.41 -4.07
N ALA A 118 -15.23 4.05 -4.61
CA ALA A 118 -15.30 4.98 -5.73
C ALA A 118 -14.90 4.29 -7.05
N TYR A 119 -15.83 4.27 -8.01
CA TYR A 119 -15.65 3.64 -9.32
C TYR A 119 -16.54 4.31 -10.38
N SER A 120 -16.28 4.07 -11.66
CA SER A 120 -17.02 4.75 -12.73
C SER A 120 -18.43 4.18 -12.98
N GLY A 121 -18.59 2.88 -12.78
CA GLY A 121 -19.81 2.11 -13.03
C GLY A 121 -19.51 0.61 -12.92
N ALA A 122 -20.49 -0.24 -13.16
CA ALA A 122 -20.33 -1.69 -13.12
C ALA A 122 -21.25 -2.37 -14.16
N GLN A 123 -20.98 -3.63 -14.44
CA GLN A 123 -21.92 -4.46 -15.19
C GLN A 123 -23.26 -4.53 -14.44
N HIS A 124 -24.38 -4.45 -15.17
CA HIS A 124 -25.71 -4.43 -14.57
C HIS A 124 -25.97 -5.62 -13.61
N LYS A 125 -25.53 -6.84 -13.99
CA LYS A 125 -25.64 -8.04 -13.14
C LYS A 125 -24.85 -7.93 -11.84
N LEU A 126 -23.81 -7.08 -11.78
CA LEU A 126 -22.96 -6.90 -10.59
C LEU A 126 -23.56 -5.88 -9.59
N LEU A 127 -24.46 -5.01 -10.02
CA LEU A 127 -25.05 -3.98 -9.15
C LEU A 127 -25.73 -4.51 -7.89
N PRO A 128 -26.53 -5.62 -7.93
CA PRO A 128 -27.11 -6.22 -6.72
C PRO A 128 -26.04 -6.71 -5.75
N VAL A 129 -24.95 -7.28 -6.24
CA VAL A 129 -23.83 -7.77 -5.41
C VAL A 129 -23.11 -6.59 -4.73
N ILE A 130 -22.84 -5.51 -5.46
CA ILE A 130 -22.26 -4.29 -4.86
C ILE A 130 -23.20 -3.71 -3.80
N THR A 131 -24.50 -3.72 -4.05
CA THR A 131 -25.50 -3.20 -3.10
C THR A 131 -25.55 -4.03 -1.80
N ALA A 132 -25.37 -5.34 -1.90
CA ALA A 132 -25.35 -6.26 -0.76
C ALA A 132 -24.01 -6.30 -0.02
N ALA A 133 -22.92 -5.82 -0.63
CA ALA A 133 -21.58 -5.85 -0.05
C ALA A 133 -21.43 -4.87 1.12
N ASN A 134 -20.51 -5.19 2.05
CA ASN A 134 -20.18 -4.33 3.19
C ASN A 134 -19.33 -3.12 2.76
N LEU A 135 -19.91 -2.20 2.01
CA LEU A 135 -19.28 -0.98 1.52
C LEU A 135 -20.32 0.14 1.31
N PHE A 136 -19.83 1.36 1.17
CA PHE A 136 -20.65 2.47 0.66
C PHE A 136 -20.38 2.64 -0.84
N ASN A 137 -21.41 2.47 -1.65
CA ASN A 137 -21.34 2.70 -3.08
C ASN A 137 -21.18 4.20 -3.37
N MET A 138 -19.99 4.61 -3.78
CA MET A 138 -19.60 5.99 -4.11
C MET A 138 -19.33 6.16 -5.61
N SER A 139 -20.02 5.40 -6.45
CA SER A 139 -19.83 5.42 -7.90
C SER A 139 -20.17 6.79 -8.54
N ALA A 140 -19.57 7.05 -9.71
CA ALA A 140 -19.89 8.22 -10.51
C ALA A 140 -21.35 8.23 -10.98
N GLU A 141 -21.97 7.06 -11.20
CA GLU A 141 -23.39 6.94 -11.52
C GLU A 141 -24.27 7.45 -10.38
N LYS A 142 -23.86 7.24 -9.11
CA LYS A 142 -24.64 7.64 -7.93
C LYS A 142 -24.40 9.10 -7.53
N PHE A 143 -23.17 9.62 -7.68
CA PHE A 143 -22.80 10.97 -7.25
C PHE A 143 -22.79 12.01 -8.37
N GLY A 144 -22.85 11.58 -9.65
CA GLY A 144 -22.83 12.44 -10.81
C GLY A 144 -21.42 12.66 -11.39
N TYR A 145 -21.39 13.19 -12.61
CA TYR A 145 -20.15 13.35 -13.39
C TYR A 145 -19.59 14.79 -13.35
N TRP A 146 -20.13 15.66 -12.49
CA TRP A 146 -19.68 17.04 -12.35
C TRP A 146 -18.86 17.28 -11.08
N GLU A 147 -19.33 16.79 -9.98
CA GLU A 147 -18.64 16.79 -8.69
C GLU A 147 -19.24 15.71 -7.78
N PRO A 148 -18.39 14.90 -7.15
CA PRO A 148 -16.92 14.93 -7.00
C PRO A 148 -16.18 14.35 -8.20
N TYR A 149 -16.87 13.77 -9.17
CA TYR A 149 -16.29 13.25 -10.41
C TYR A 149 -16.29 14.32 -11.49
N PHE A 150 -15.27 14.31 -12.34
CA PHE A 150 -15.20 15.18 -13.51
C PHE A 150 -14.51 14.48 -14.68
N ARG A 151 -14.70 15.01 -15.89
CA ARG A 151 -14.02 14.52 -17.08
C ARG A 151 -12.92 15.50 -17.50
N ASP A 152 -11.72 14.96 -17.66
CA ASP A 152 -10.60 15.68 -18.28
C ASP A 152 -10.83 15.75 -19.79
N ASN A 153 -11.06 16.95 -20.29
CA ASN A 153 -11.34 17.20 -21.72
C ASN A 153 -10.11 17.06 -22.62
N THR A 154 -8.91 16.91 -22.03
CA THR A 154 -7.68 16.64 -22.80
C THR A 154 -7.52 15.16 -23.14
N ARG A 155 -8.40 14.32 -22.62
CA ARG A 155 -8.47 12.87 -22.84
C ARG A 155 -9.84 12.47 -23.36
N TYR A 156 -9.94 11.29 -23.97
CA TYR A 156 -11.21 10.74 -24.43
C TYR A 156 -11.74 9.63 -23.52
N ALA A 157 -13.03 9.41 -23.56
CA ALA A 157 -13.63 8.29 -22.84
C ALA A 157 -13.11 6.94 -23.38
N PRO A 158 -12.89 5.95 -22.52
CA PRO A 158 -13.27 5.86 -21.10
C PRO A 158 -12.17 6.25 -20.12
N VAL A 159 -11.04 6.80 -20.57
CA VAL A 159 -9.83 7.05 -19.76
C VAL A 159 -9.70 8.51 -19.31
N ASN A 160 -10.81 9.20 -19.16
CA ASN A 160 -10.87 10.63 -18.84
C ASN A 160 -11.71 10.99 -17.62
N LEU A 161 -12.17 10.01 -16.83
CA LEU A 161 -12.95 10.26 -15.62
C LEU A 161 -12.03 10.32 -14.41
N TYR A 162 -12.12 11.38 -13.62
CA TYR A 162 -11.32 11.64 -12.42
C TYR A 162 -12.22 11.92 -11.22
N LEU A 163 -11.64 11.84 -10.02
CA LEU A 163 -12.29 12.01 -8.73
C LEU A 163 -11.52 13.01 -7.88
N HIS A 164 -12.24 13.88 -7.18
CA HIS A 164 -11.77 14.65 -6.03
C HIS A 164 -12.18 13.94 -4.73
N PRO A 165 -11.28 13.18 -4.05
CA PRO A 165 -11.63 12.39 -2.87
C PRO A 165 -12.16 13.23 -1.71
N ASN A 166 -11.61 14.42 -1.47
CA ASN A 166 -12.07 15.31 -0.41
C ASN A 166 -13.51 15.78 -0.65
N ILE A 167 -13.84 16.16 -1.88
CA ILE A 167 -15.23 16.55 -2.25
C ILE A 167 -16.19 15.36 -2.13
N LEU A 168 -15.70 14.13 -2.45
CA LEU A 168 -16.50 12.91 -2.24
C LEU A 168 -16.86 12.72 -0.77
N LEU A 169 -15.90 12.89 0.15
CA LEU A 169 -16.12 12.82 1.59
C LEU A 169 -17.12 13.88 2.05
N GLU A 170 -16.92 15.13 1.68
CA GLU A 170 -17.84 16.22 2.01
C GLU A 170 -19.29 15.90 1.58
N LYS A 171 -19.46 15.41 0.36
CA LYS A 171 -20.79 15.02 -0.16
C LYS A 171 -21.35 13.77 0.53
N ALA A 172 -20.53 12.85 0.97
CA ALA A 172 -20.94 11.69 1.77
C ALA A 172 -21.40 12.15 3.15
N HIS A 173 -20.62 12.97 3.85
CA HIS A 173 -20.95 13.52 5.16
C HIS A 173 -22.23 14.39 5.14
N ALA A 174 -22.44 15.16 4.09
CA ALA A 174 -23.68 15.92 3.88
C ALA A 174 -24.94 15.03 3.73
N LYS A 175 -24.75 13.71 3.58
CA LYS A 175 -25.82 12.70 3.52
C LYS A 175 -25.78 11.75 4.72
N ASP A 176 -25.09 12.13 5.81
CA ASP A 176 -24.87 11.31 7.00
C ASP A 176 -24.20 9.95 6.71
N ILE A 177 -23.37 9.88 5.66
CA ILE A 177 -22.60 8.71 5.31
C ILE A 177 -21.15 8.91 5.78
N TYR A 178 -20.69 8.06 6.72
CA TYR A 178 -19.33 8.06 7.28
C TYR A 178 -18.71 6.70 7.01
N PHE A 179 -17.52 6.68 6.40
CA PHE A 179 -16.82 5.44 6.12
C PHE A 179 -16.05 4.97 7.35
N GLU A 180 -15.81 3.67 7.44
CA GLU A 180 -15.00 3.15 8.54
C GLU A 180 -13.52 3.52 8.35
N LYS A 181 -12.86 3.69 9.48
CA LYS A 181 -11.39 3.82 9.56
C LYS A 181 -10.77 2.45 9.69
N ALA A 182 -9.49 2.31 9.33
CA ALA A 182 -8.77 1.08 9.58
C ALA A 182 -8.72 0.77 11.08
N THR A 183 -9.10 -0.44 11.47
CA THR A 183 -8.99 -0.95 12.84
C THR A 183 -7.91 -2.01 12.98
N LYS A 184 -7.49 -2.59 11.85
CA LYS A 184 -6.42 -3.60 11.72
C LYS A 184 -5.89 -3.59 10.29
N SER A 185 -4.64 -3.96 10.09
CA SER A 185 -4.01 -4.01 8.76
C SER A 185 -3.75 -5.43 8.24
N GLY A 186 -3.68 -6.43 9.12
CA GLY A 186 -3.30 -7.80 8.76
C GLY A 186 -1.78 -8.03 8.63
N TRP A 187 -0.99 -6.97 8.66
CA TRP A 187 0.47 -7.00 8.68
C TRP A 187 1.04 -6.12 9.80
N VAL A 188 2.29 -6.38 10.15
CA VAL A 188 3.03 -5.61 11.14
C VAL A 188 4.11 -4.79 10.46
N PHE A 189 4.38 -3.59 10.96
CA PHE A 189 5.51 -2.77 10.52
C PHE A 189 6.69 -2.94 11.47
N GLY A 190 7.89 -3.06 10.93
CA GLY A 190 9.07 -3.25 11.76
C GLY A 190 10.39 -3.26 10.98
N PRO A 191 11.51 -3.47 11.69
CA PRO A 191 12.80 -3.60 11.06
C PRO A 191 12.83 -4.78 10.09
N THR A 192 13.74 -4.71 9.09
CA THR A 192 13.90 -5.80 8.12
C THR A 192 14.46 -7.04 8.81
N ALA A 193 13.79 -8.17 8.67
CA ALA A 193 14.31 -9.45 9.14
C ALA A 193 15.63 -9.82 8.40
N LYS A 194 16.54 -10.50 9.08
CA LYS A 194 17.89 -10.80 8.53
C LYS A 194 17.89 -11.93 7.50
N ASN A 195 16.91 -12.83 7.56
CA ASN A 195 16.83 -14.06 6.75
C ASN A 195 16.31 -13.86 5.32
N GLY A 196 15.94 -12.63 4.91
CA GLY A 196 15.56 -12.36 3.53
C GLY A 196 16.74 -12.44 2.57
N ARG A 197 16.54 -13.02 1.38
CA ARG A 197 17.51 -13.13 0.31
C ARG A 197 17.66 -11.80 -0.42
N LYS A 198 18.90 -11.34 -0.67
CA LYS A 198 19.16 -10.10 -1.42
C LYS A 198 18.81 -10.28 -2.89
N VAL A 199 18.12 -9.30 -3.47
CA VAL A 199 17.70 -9.34 -4.88
C VAL A 199 17.77 -7.95 -5.50
N LEU A 200 17.85 -7.89 -6.83
CA LEU A 200 17.88 -6.66 -7.62
C LEU A 200 16.49 -6.25 -8.09
N GLY A 201 15.61 -7.22 -8.32
CA GLY A 201 14.28 -6.97 -8.84
C GLY A 201 13.41 -8.21 -8.90
N VAL A 202 12.24 -8.03 -9.50
CA VAL A 202 11.28 -9.10 -9.79
C VAL A 202 10.49 -8.77 -11.05
N ASP A 203 10.18 -9.78 -11.86
CA ASP A 203 9.20 -9.72 -12.94
C ASP A 203 8.04 -10.66 -12.64
N PHE A 204 6.83 -10.23 -12.93
CA PHE A 204 5.59 -11.00 -12.80
C PHE A 204 4.57 -10.56 -13.85
N SER A 205 3.55 -11.38 -14.13
CA SER A 205 2.68 -11.08 -15.28
C SER A 205 1.27 -11.64 -15.13
N TRP A 206 0.37 -11.02 -15.87
CA TRP A 206 -0.94 -11.52 -16.27
C TRP A 206 -0.93 -11.86 -17.77
N PRO A 207 -1.98 -12.45 -18.34
CA PRO A 207 -1.97 -12.85 -19.74
C PRO A 207 -1.59 -11.74 -20.74
N ALA A 208 -2.10 -10.52 -20.55
CA ALA A 208 -1.85 -9.38 -21.44
C ALA A 208 -0.84 -8.35 -20.90
N VAL A 209 -0.48 -8.39 -19.61
CA VAL A 209 0.30 -7.34 -18.95
C VAL A 209 1.48 -7.94 -18.19
N LYS A 210 2.65 -7.33 -18.37
CA LYS A 210 3.86 -7.62 -17.58
C LYS A 210 4.13 -6.48 -16.62
N TYR A 211 4.48 -6.83 -15.40
CA TYR A 211 4.98 -5.91 -14.39
C TYR A 211 6.36 -6.34 -13.90
N GLY A 212 7.05 -5.41 -13.31
CA GLY A 212 8.27 -5.69 -12.59
C GLY A 212 8.55 -4.59 -11.59
N ALA A 213 9.53 -4.83 -10.74
CA ALA A 213 10.04 -3.83 -9.82
C ALA A 213 11.54 -4.01 -9.63
N ASP A 214 12.27 -2.90 -9.62
CA ASP A 214 13.71 -2.86 -9.39
C ASP A 214 14.00 -2.17 -8.06
N TRP A 215 14.96 -2.74 -7.31
CA TRP A 215 15.38 -2.13 -6.06
C TRP A 215 16.27 -0.91 -6.31
N ASP A 216 15.79 0.26 -5.97
CA ASP A 216 16.61 1.46 -5.97
C ASP A 216 17.25 1.71 -4.59
N LYS A 217 18.59 1.67 -4.56
CA LYS A 217 19.38 1.87 -3.34
C LYS A 217 19.36 3.32 -2.84
N VAL A 218 19.05 4.28 -3.70
CA VAL A 218 19.04 5.71 -3.37
C VAL A 218 17.74 6.07 -2.66
N SER A 219 16.59 5.81 -3.30
CA SER A 219 15.27 6.06 -2.70
C SER A 219 14.88 5.00 -1.67
N LYS A 220 15.57 3.85 -1.64
CA LYS A 220 15.24 2.66 -0.83
C LYS A 220 13.81 2.16 -1.09
N LYS A 221 13.39 2.18 -2.36
CA LYS A 221 12.08 1.74 -2.82
C LYS A 221 12.19 0.76 -3.99
N TRP A 222 11.11 0.06 -4.25
CA TRP A 222 10.93 -0.78 -5.42
C TRP A 222 10.30 0.05 -6.52
N LEU A 223 11.07 0.42 -7.54
CA LEU A 223 10.61 1.22 -8.69
C LEU A 223 9.79 0.34 -9.62
N ILE A 224 8.52 0.68 -9.81
CA ILE A 224 7.58 -0.13 -10.57
C ILE A 224 7.77 0.07 -12.08
N ARG A 225 7.79 -1.05 -12.81
CA ARG A 225 7.80 -1.12 -14.28
C ARG A 225 6.52 -1.77 -14.78
N GLN A 226 6.09 -1.39 -15.97
CA GLN A 226 4.98 -2.03 -16.68
C GLN A 226 5.31 -2.20 -18.15
N ASN A 227 5.26 -3.45 -18.68
CA ASN A 227 5.64 -3.83 -20.03
C ASN A 227 7.08 -3.41 -20.41
N GLY A 228 8.00 -3.42 -19.45
CA GLY A 228 9.40 -3.05 -19.61
C GLY A 228 9.71 -1.58 -19.32
N ASP A 229 8.72 -0.70 -19.40
CA ASP A 229 8.91 0.74 -19.18
C ASP A 229 8.71 1.14 -17.71
N PRO A 230 9.37 2.21 -17.22
CA PRO A 230 9.06 2.83 -15.93
C PRO A 230 7.57 3.22 -15.85
N LYS A 231 6.89 2.83 -14.78
CA LYS A 231 5.50 3.21 -14.56
C LYS A 231 5.45 4.60 -13.92
N MET A 232 5.14 5.61 -14.74
CA MET A 232 5.16 7.01 -14.32
C MET A 232 3.80 7.46 -13.77
N ALA A 233 3.82 8.27 -12.73
CA ALA A 233 2.67 9.06 -12.28
C ALA A 233 2.54 10.36 -13.10
N LYS A 234 1.38 10.99 -13.06
CA LYS A 234 1.14 12.29 -13.72
C LYS A 234 2.03 13.41 -13.16
N SER A 235 2.46 13.30 -11.93
CA SER A 235 3.45 14.21 -11.29
C SER A 235 4.84 14.17 -11.93
N GLY A 236 5.12 13.19 -12.79
CA GLY A 236 6.43 12.95 -13.39
C GLY A 236 7.34 12.04 -12.58
N SER A 237 6.91 11.59 -11.40
CA SER A 237 7.65 10.62 -10.58
C SER A 237 7.38 9.19 -11.05
N GLN A 238 8.38 8.32 -10.99
CA GLN A 238 8.16 6.88 -11.15
C GLN A 238 7.43 6.32 -9.92
N LEU A 239 6.35 5.55 -10.14
CA LEU A 239 5.65 4.87 -9.06
C LEU A 239 6.57 3.86 -8.37
N ALA A 240 6.50 3.80 -7.05
CA ALA A 240 7.40 3.00 -6.25
C ALA A 240 6.70 2.45 -5.00
N ALA A 241 7.15 1.30 -4.50
CA ALA A 241 6.66 0.67 -3.29
C ALA A 241 7.74 0.63 -2.19
N ASP A 242 7.36 0.86 -0.94
CA ASP A 242 8.20 0.57 0.22
C ASP A 242 8.19 -0.94 0.53
N THR A 243 7.01 -1.57 0.36
CA THR A 243 6.83 -3.02 0.36
C THR A 243 6.05 -3.44 -0.89
N LEU A 244 6.58 -4.38 -1.67
CA LEU A 244 5.88 -5.03 -2.77
C LEU A 244 5.58 -6.48 -2.40
N VAL A 245 4.32 -6.87 -2.54
CA VAL A 245 3.87 -8.25 -2.36
C VAL A 245 3.41 -8.81 -3.69
N VAL A 246 3.95 -9.95 -4.09
CA VAL A 246 3.41 -10.77 -5.17
C VAL A 246 2.66 -11.92 -4.52
N GLN A 247 1.33 -11.80 -4.43
CA GLN A 247 0.43 -12.78 -3.85
C GLN A 247 -0.04 -13.75 -4.90
N LEU A 248 0.29 -15.04 -4.76
CA LEU A 248 -0.13 -16.09 -5.66
C LEU A 248 -1.53 -16.57 -5.27
N VAL A 249 -2.49 -16.35 -6.16
CA VAL A 249 -3.91 -16.62 -5.93
C VAL A 249 -4.50 -17.49 -7.03
N SER A 250 -5.65 -18.11 -6.78
CA SER A 250 -6.44 -18.76 -7.82
C SER A 250 -7.21 -17.68 -8.60
N ILE A 251 -7.13 -17.73 -9.92
CA ILE A 251 -7.90 -16.86 -10.83
C ILE A 251 -8.70 -17.76 -11.75
N THR A 252 -10.02 -17.63 -11.70
CA THR A 252 -10.98 -18.47 -12.45
C THR A 252 -12.01 -17.61 -13.16
N ASP A 253 -12.65 -18.14 -14.18
CA ASP A 253 -13.76 -17.47 -14.83
C ASP A 253 -14.94 -17.28 -13.85
N SER A 254 -15.62 -16.14 -13.95
CA SER A 254 -16.86 -15.88 -13.22
C SER A 254 -18.04 -15.83 -14.18
N GLU A 255 -19.27 -15.73 -13.63
CA GLU A 255 -20.49 -15.52 -14.41
C GLU A 255 -20.66 -14.09 -14.95
N TYR A 256 -19.74 -13.17 -14.59
CA TYR A 256 -19.76 -11.78 -14.99
C TYR A 256 -18.88 -11.56 -16.22
N GLY A 257 -19.17 -10.50 -16.96
CA GLY A 257 -18.39 -10.17 -18.15
C GLY A 257 -18.56 -8.70 -18.54
N ASP A 258 -17.87 -8.28 -19.57
CA ASP A 258 -18.03 -6.95 -20.13
C ASP A 258 -19.03 -6.92 -21.31
N LYS A 259 -19.33 -5.72 -21.79
CA LYS A 259 -20.25 -5.51 -22.93
C LYS A 259 -19.73 -6.04 -24.27
N PHE A 260 -18.47 -6.47 -24.34
CA PHE A 260 -17.83 -7.02 -25.53
C PHE A 260 -17.73 -8.53 -25.50
N GLY A 261 -18.27 -9.19 -24.46
CA GLY A 261 -18.25 -10.64 -24.29
C GLY A 261 -17.00 -11.17 -23.58
N GLY A 262 -16.15 -10.29 -23.07
CA GLY A 262 -15.01 -10.69 -22.24
C GLY A 262 -15.50 -11.18 -20.86
N ILE A 263 -15.03 -12.36 -20.42
CA ILE A 263 -15.34 -12.90 -19.10
C ILE A 263 -14.53 -12.17 -18.06
N THR A 264 -15.19 -11.65 -17.01
CA THR A 264 -14.53 -11.07 -15.84
C THR A 264 -13.99 -12.20 -14.97
N PRO A 265 -12.69 -12.28 -14.67
CA PRO A 265 -12.16 -13.27 -13.76
C PRO A 265 -12.58 -12.99 -12.33
N HIS A 266 -12.70 -14.07 -11.54
CA HIS A 266 -12.76 -14.02 -10.09
C HIS A 266 -11.36 -14.30 -9.53
N VAL A 267 -10.85 -13.35 -8.74
CA VAL A 267 -9.53 -13.41 -8.08
C VAL A 267 -9.76 -13.79 -6.63
N ALA A 268 -9.46 -15.03 -6.27
CA ALA A 268 -9.74 -15.58 -4.94
C ALA A 268 -8.68 -15.13 -3.93
N THR A 269 -9.09 -14.36 -2.92
CA THR A 269 -8.24 -13.85 -1.85
C THR A 269 -8.61 -14.38 -0.46
N ILE A 270 -9.63 -15.25 -0.37
CA ILE A 270 -9.98 -16.01 0.84
C ILE A 270 -9.28 -17.37 0.76
N GLY A 271 -8.71 -17.84 1.85
CA GLY A 271 -7.98 -19.09 1.96
C GLY A 271 -6.52 -18.89 2.33
N THR A 272 -5.63 -19.63 1.69
CA THR A 272 -4.19 -19.58 1.94
C THR A 272 -3.41 -19.87 0.66
N GLY A 273 -2.18 -19.39 0.57
CA GLY A 273 -1.31 -19.61 -0.57
C GLY A 273 0.09 -19.03 -0.36
N LYS A 274 0.93 -19.14 -1.39
CA LYS A 274 2.28 -18.59 -1.38
C LYS A 274 2.28 -17.11 -1.75
N ALA A 275 3.25 -16.37 -1.23
CA ALA A 275 3.56 -15.02 -1.66
C ALA A 275 5.06 -14.74 -1.60
N LEU A 276 5.50 -13.73 -2.35
CA LEU A 276 6.84 -13.16 -2.25
C LEU A 276 6.70 -11.73 -1.74
N ILE A 277 7.40 -11.40 -0.66
CA ILE A 277 7.40 -10.05 -0.07
C ILE A 277 8.75 -9.41 -0.31
N PHE A 278 8.75 -8.29 -1.02
CA PHE A 278 9.93 -7.52 -1.38
C PHE A 278 9.99 -6.26 -0.53
N ARG A 279 11.06 -6.13 0.26
CA ARG A 279 11.34 -4.93 1.06
C ARG A 279 12.84 -4.77 1.30
N SER A 280 13.31 -3.53 1.36
CA SER A 280 14.71 -3.19 1.71
C SER A 280 15.74 -3.98 0.88
N GLY A 281 15.51 -4.17 -0.43
CA GLY A 281 16.39 -4.90 -1.33
C GLY A 281 16.46 -6.41 -1.08
N ARG A 282 15.46 -6.97 -0.43
CA ARG A 282 15.37 -8.40 -0.11
C ARG A 282 14.01 -8.96 -0.48
N VAL A 283 13.98 -10.27 -0.77
CA VAL A 283 12.76 -11.06 -0.91
C VAL A 283 12.62 -12.03 0.26
N PHE A 284 11.38 -12.20 0.70
CA PHE A 284 10.95 -13.16 1.71
C PHE A 284 9.86 -14.04 1.11
N GLU A 285 10.02 -15.37 1.24
CA GLU A 285 8.95 -16.31 0.95
C GLU A 285 7.94 -16.29 2.08
N ALA A 286 6.66 -16.19 1.74
CA ALA A 286 5.56 -16.08 2.68
C ALA A 286 4.45 -17.05 2.36
N ILE A 287 3.71 -17.42 3.38
CA ILE A 287 2.39 -18.01 3.30
C ILE A 287 1.40 -16.90 3.69
N TRP A 288 0.52 -16.54 2.75
CA TRP A 288 -0.60 -15.68 3.07
C TRP A 288 -1.78 -16.50 3.56
N SER A 289 -2.56 -15.95 4.50
CA SER A 289 -3.77 -16.58 5.01
C SER A 289 -4.84 -15.55 5.29
N ARG A 290 -6.05 -15.82 4.82
CA ARG A 290 -7.27 -15.06 5.05
C ARG A 290 -8.44 -16.02 5.15
N PRO A 291 -8.83 -16.46 6.37
CA PRO A 291 -9.84 -17.49 6.57
C PRO A 291 -11.24 -17.13 6.08
N THR A 292 -11.65 -15.87 6.26
CA THR A 292 -12.97 -15.37 5.81
C THR A 292 -12.85 -14.02 5.10
N ALA A 293 -13.91 -13.56 4.46
CA ALA A 293 -13.95 -12.27 3.78
C ALA A 293 -13.66 -11.07 4.71
N LEU A 294 -14.04 -11.15 5.98
CA LEU A 294 -13.89 -10.08 6.97
C LEU A 294 -12.56 -10.14 7.75
N ASP A 295 -11.83 -11.25 7.62
CA ASP A 295 -10.49 -11.34 8.20
C ASP A 295 -9.49 -10.55 7.37
N THR A 296 -8.47 -9.99 8.03
CA THR A 296 -7.35 -9.39 7.33
C THR A 296 -6.39 -10.47 6.82
N THR A 297 -5.80 -10.24 5.65
CA THR A 297 -4.75 -11.13 5.13
C THR A 297 -3.50 -11.04 5.99
N THR A 298 -3.03 -12.17 6.51
CA THR A 298 -1.76 -12.28 7.26
C THR A 298 -0.65 -12.86 6.39
N TRP A 299 0.60 -12.55 6.73
CA TRP A 299 1.79 -12.87 5.93
C TRP A 299 2.88 -13.42 6.83
N ARG A 300 3.13 -14.74 6.74
CA ARG A 300 4.03 -15.44 7.66
C ARG A 300 5.03 -16.31 6.90
N THR A 301 6.17 -16.57 7.54
CA THR A 301 7.09 -17.62 7.07
C THR A 301 6.43 -19.00 7.21
N ALA A 302 7.06 -20.04 6.67
CA ALA A 302 6.60 -21.43 6.82
C ALA A 302 6.52 -21.86 8.30
N GLU A 303 7.34 -21.27 9.16
CA GLU A 303 7.39 -21.50 10.61
C GLU A 303 6.33 -20.69 11.38
N GLY A 304 5.49 -19.92 10.69
CA GLY A 304 4.41 -19.14 11.30
C GLY A 304 4.83 -17.78 11.88
N VAL A 305 6.03 -17.30 11.57
CA VAL A 305 6.53 -16.00 12.03
C VAL A 305 6.06 -14.89 11.09
N ASP A 306 5.49 -13.81 11.63
CA ASP A 306 5.06 -12.66 10.85
C ASP A 306 6.24 -12.02 10.12
N ILE A 307 6.06 -11.67 8.84
CA ILE A 307 7.06 -10.96 8.04
C ILE A 307 6.74 -9.46 8.12
N PRO A 308 7.59 -8.66 8.80
CA PRO A 308 7.32 -7.23 8.96
C PRO A 308 7.39 -6.48 7.63
N PHE A 309 6.45 -5.57 7.38
CA PHE A 309 6.47 -4.66 6.23
C PHE A 309 7.32 -3.41 6.53
N ALA A 310 7.85 -2.79 5.49
CA ALA A 310 8.42 -1.45 5.60
C ALA A 310 7.29 -0.43 5.74
N ALA A 311 7.49 0.57 6.60
CA ALA A 311 6.55 1.69 6.65
C ALA A 311 6.60 2.48 5.33
N GLY A 312 5.44 2.88 4.84
CA GLY A 312 5.23 3.54 3.56
C GLY A 312 4.21 2.82 2.69
N GLN A 313 4.20 3.11 1.39
CA GLN A 313 3.24 2.56 0.45
C GLN A 313 3.47 1.05 0.21
N THR A 314 2.38 0.28 0.35
CA THR A 314 2.39 -1.17 0.05
C THR A 314 1.71 -1.44 -1.28
N TRP A 315 2.37 -2.19 -2.18
CA TRP A 315 1.77 -2.71 -3.40
C TRP A 315 1.52 -4.21 -3.28
N ILE A 316 0.32 -4.66 -3.65
CA ILE A 316 -0.08 -6.08 -3.62
C ILE A 316 -0.53 -6.47 -5.02
N ALA A 317 0.28 -7.28 -5.70
CA ALA A 317 -0.02 -7.84 -7.00
C ALA A 317 -0.69 -9.21 -6.83
N LEU A 318 -1.94 -9.34 -7.25
CA LEU A 318 -2.70 -10.59 -7.22
C LEU A 318 -2.43 -11.37 -8.51
N VAL A 319 -1.49 -12.29 -8.46
CA VAL A 319 -0.98 -13.04 -9.63
C VAL A 319 -1.50 -14.47 -9.59
N ASN A 320 -1.90 -15.01 -10.75
CA ASN A 320 -2.32 -16.40 -10.83
C ASN A 320 -1.19 -17.33 -10.37
N LYS A 321 -1.51 -18.23 -9.43
CA LYS A 321 -0.55 -19.21 -8.87
C LYS A 321 0.16 -20.09 -9.90
N GLU A 322 -0.40 -20.20 -11.10
CA GLU A 322 0.21 -20.93 -12.23
C GLU A 322 1.29 -20.09 -12.98
N ARG A 323 1.48 -18.82 -12.58
CA ARG A 323 2.47 -17.91 -13.18
C ARG A 323 3.52 -17.55 -12.15
N GLU A 324 4.66 -18.23 -12.21
CA GLU A 324 5.75 -17.98 -11.27
C GLU A 324 6.42 -16.62 -11.54
N PRO A 325 6.58 -15.79 -10.49
CA PRO A 325 7.38 -14.57 -10.56
C PRO A 325 8.86 -14.91 -10.77
N LYS A 326 9.53 -14.16 -11.64
CA LYS A 326 10.98 -14.29 -11.85
C LYS A 326 11.73 -13.30 -10.96
N VAL A 327 12.38 -13.80 -9.92
CA VAL A 327 13.24 -12.98 -9.05
C VAL A 327 14.58 -12.74 -9.76
N ILE A 328 15.04 -11.47 -9.73
CA ILE A 328 16.31 -11.05 -10.35
C ILE A 328 17.38 -10.98 -9.25
N GLU A 329 18.34 -11.87 -9.33
CA GLU A 329 19.42 -12.01 -8.33
C GLU A 329 20.63 -11.12 -8.70
N PRO A 330 21.44 -10.72 -7.72
CA PRO A 330 22.78 -10.19 -8.00
C PRO A 330 23.66 -11.25 -8.71
N GLU A 331 24.50 -10.83 -9.64
CA GLU A 331 25.47 -11.71 -10.25
C GLU A 331 26.38 -12.35 -9.20
N THR A 332 26.54 -13.65 -9.26
CA THR A 332 27.54 -14.36 -8.45
C THR A 332 28.94 -14.12 -9.03
N PRO A 333 29.98 -13.93 -8.22
CA PRO A 333 31.34 -13.67 -8.73
C PRO A 333 31.90 -14.73 -9.71
N SER A 334 31.31 -15.95 -9.73
CA SER A 334 31.68 -17.03 -10.67
C SER A 334 31.20 -16.76 -12.08
N ASP A 335 30.14 -16.01 -12.31
CA ASP A 335 29.55 -15.78 -13.62
C ASP A 335 30.27 -14.65 -14.37
N ALA A 336 30.89 -13.72 -13.64
CA ALA A 336 31.71 -12.65 -14.21
C ALA A 336 33.01 -13.15 -14.84
N ALA A 337 33.55 -14.30 -14.42
CA ALA A 337 34.77 -14.86 -14.96
C ALA A 337 34.54 -15.61 -16.32
N SER A 338 33.30 -16.06 -16.55
CA SER A 338 32.97 -16.81 -17.80
C SER A 338 32.72 -15.91 -19.02
N THR A 339 32.37 -14.65 -18.84
CA THR A 339 32.10 -13.70 -19.92
C THR A 339 33.34 -12.92 -20.41
N ALA A 340 34.43 -12.93 -19.65
CA ALA A 340 35.68 -12.28 -20.03
C ALA A 340 36.61 -13.10 -20.94
N THR A 341 36.19 -14.34 -21.33
CA THR A 341 37.01 -15.27 -22.12
C THR A 341 36.32 -15.67 -23.43
N LYS A 342 35.55 -14.78 -24.03
CA LYS A 342 35.04 -14.98 -25.41
C LYS A 342 35.31 -13.78 -26.27
#